data_278a963d149c39d875ae2748504c40e4
#
_entry.id   278a963d149c39d875ae2748504c40e4
#
_cell.length_a   1.000
_cell.length_b   1.000
_cell.length_c   1.000
_cell.angle_alpha   90.00
_cell.angle_beta   90.00
_cell.angle_gamma   90.00
#
_symmetry.space_group_name_H-M   'P 1'
#
loop_
_entity.id
_entity.type
_entity.pdbx_description
1 polymer ?
#
loop_
_entity_poly.entity_id
_entity_poly.type
_entity_poly.pdbx_seq_one_letter_code
_entity_poly.pdbx_strand_id
1 'polypeptide(L)'
;VKKIGLLYDKSQDSSKVPVADAIAYCEENGIEYIEKTGTTNAEVSAAADALVAEGVDAVFTPTDNTIMTAELAIFEKFADAKIPHYTGADSFALNGAFLGYGVNYTELGTATADMAADILVNGADPAATAVRTLDSGIVTVNTETAAAVGIDDSVFKDMCEELKEVTTAEEFE
;
A
#
# COMPACT_ATOMS: atom_id res chain seq x y z
N VAL A 1 -1.85 0.91 -18.39
CA VAL A 1 -2.37 -0.16 -17.53
C VAL A 1 -3.73 -0.58 -18.04
N LYS A 2 -3.92 -1.88 -18.26
CA LYS A 2 -5.19 -2.43 -18.78
C LYS A 2 -5.79 -3.44 -17.81
N LYS A 3 -4.94 -4.10 -17.02
CA LYS A 3 -5.33 -5.17 -16.10
C LYS A 3 -4.56 -5.05 -14.79
N ILE A 4 -5.27 -4.95 -13.68
CA ILE A 4 -4.72 -4.80 -12.33
C ILE A 4 -4.98 -6.05 -11.49
N GLY A 5 -3.97 -6.52 -10.76
CA GLY A 5 -4.12 -7.49 -9.71
C GLY A 5 -4.45 -6.81 -8.38
N LEU A 6 -5.47 -7.28 -7.68
CA LEU A 6 -5.79 -6.87 -6.31
C LEU A 6 -5.39 -8.00 -5.38
N LEU A 7 -4.36 -7.78 -4.55
CA LEU A 7 -3.82 -8.77 -3.62
C LEU A 7 -4.10 -8.34 -2.18
N TYR A 8 -4.88 -9.11 -1.44
CA TYR A 8 -5.28 -8.75 -0.08
C TYR A 8 -5.81 -9.93 0.74
N ASP A 9 -5.93 -9.75 2.04
CA ASP A 9 -6.59 -10.66 2.96
C ASP A 9 -8.03 -10.19 3.23
N LYS A 10 -9.02 -11.00 2.82
CA LYS A 10 -10.45 -10.70 3.01
C LYS A 10 -10.87 -10.59 4.48
N SER A 11 -10.09 -11.13 5.40
CA SER A 11 -10.35 -11.05 6.83
C SER A 11 -9.90 -9.73 7.47
N GLN A 12 -9.05 -8.96 6.79
CA GLN A 12 -8.57 -7.66 7.26
C GLN A 12 -9.61 -6.57 6.99
N ASP A 13 -10.11 -5.93 8.06
CA ASP A 13 -11.09 -4.84 7.92
C ASP A 13 -10.50 -3.62 7.20
N SER A 14 -9.20 -3.37 7.36
CA SER A 14 -8.46 -2.30 6.68
C SER A 14 -8.43 -2.45 5.15
N SER A 15 -8.59 -3.67 4.64
CA SER A 15 -8.56 -3.93 3.19
C SER A 15 -9.90 -3.72 2.50
N LYS A 16 -11.02 -3.76 3.23
CA LYS A 16 -12.36 -3.78 2.63
C LYS A 16 -12.71 -2.53 1.83
N VAL A 17 -12.54 -1.36 2.43
CA VAL A 17 -12.89 -0.09 1.77
C VAL A 17 -11.92 0.22 0.64
N PRO A 18 -10.58 0.20 0.82
CA PRO A 18 -9.65 0.51 -0.26
C PRO A 18 -9.76 -0.45 -1.46
N VAL A 19 -10.06 -1.73 -1.23
CA VAL A 19 -10.27 -2.68 -2.34
C VAL A 19 -11.57 -2.37 -3.07
N ALA A 20 -12.66 -2.07 -2.36
CA ALA A 20 -13.91 -1.68 -2.99
C ALA A 20 -13.76 -0.40 -3.83
N ASP A 21 -13.01 0.59 -3.33
CA ASP A 21 -12.73 1.83 -4.06
C ASP A 21 -11.86 1.57 -5.30
N ALA A 22 -10.85 0.68 -5.19
CA ALA A 22 -10.03 0.28 -6.33
C ALA A 22 -10.85 -0.44 -7.41
N ILE A 23 -11.77 -1.32 -7.01
CA ILE A 23 -12.70 -2.00 -7.93
C ILE A 23 -13.59 -0.97 -8.64
N ALA A 24 -14.22 -0.06 -7.89
CA ALA A 24 -15.07 0.98 -8.45
C ALA A 24 -14.30 1.85 -9.46
N TYR A 25 -13.07 2.24 -9.12
CA TYR A 25 -12.20 2.98 -10.03
C TYR A 25 -11.90 2.20 -11.32
N CYS A 26 -11.59 0.91 -11.21
CA CYS A 26 -11.35 0.05 -12.37
C CYS A 26 -12.58 -0.04 -13.27
N GLU A 27 -13.77 -0.25 -12.70
CA GLU A 27 -15.02 -0.35 -13.43
C GLU A 27 -15.36 0.97 -14.15
N GLU A 28 -15.23 2.12 -13.47
CA GLU A 28 -15.49 3.44 -14.05
C GLU A 28 -14.53 3.80 -15.19
N ASN A 29 -13.29 3.30 -15.16
CA ASN A 29 -12.27 3.60 -16.15
C ASN A 29 -12.05 2.48 -17.19
N GLY A 30 -12.86 1.42 -17.14
CA GLY A 30 -12.76 0.29 -18.09
C GLY A 30 -11.45 -0.49 -17.95
N ILE A 31 -10.90 -0.55 -16.74
CA ILE A 31 -9.69 -1.31 -16.41
C ILE A 31 -10.12 -2.71 -15.94
N GLU A 32 -9.56 -3.76 -16.54
CA GLU A 32 -9.76 -5.12 -16.07
C GLU A 32 -9.07 -5.34 -14.73
N TYR A 33 -9.70 -6.06 -13.80
CA TYR A 33 -9.07 -6.42 -12.53
C TYR A 33 -9.26 -7.88 -12.19
N ILE A 34 -8.32 -8.42 -11.41
CA ILE A 34 -8.36 -9.77 -10.87
C ILE A 34 -8.05 -9.73 -9.39
N GLU A 35 -8.94 -10.29 -8.59
CA GLU A 35 -8.72 -10.45 -7.14
C GLU A 35 -8.03 -11.78 -6.84
N LYS A 36 -6.96 -11.73 -6.05
CA LYS A 36 -6.34 -12.90 -5.41
C LYS A 36 -6.17 -12.60 -3.93
N THR A 37 -6.42 -13.60 -3.11
CA THR A 37 -6.44 -13.43 -1.65
C THR A 37 -5.67 -14.53 -0.96
N GLY A 38 -5.11 -14.21 0.20
CA GLY A 38 -4.43 -15.16 1.07
C GLY A 38 -4.49 -14.71 2.52
N THR A 39 -4.59 -15.64 3.44
CA THR A 39 -4.62 -15.43 4.90
C THR A 39 -3.37 -15.96 5.59
N THR A 40 -2.50 -16.62 4.84
CA THR A 40 -1.20 -17.14 5.28
C THR A 40 -0.12 -16.80 4.27
N ASN A 41 1.16 -16.74 4.67
CA ASN A 41 2.28 -16.48 3.76
C ASN A 41 2.30 -17.45 2.56
N ALA A 42 1.94 -18.71 2.76
CA ALA A 42 1.90 -19.70 1.67
C ALA A 42 0.78 -19.39 0.66
N GLU A 43 -0.40 -18.99 1.14
CA GLU A 43 -1.51 -18.60 0.28
C GLU A 43 -1.21 -17.29 -0.45
N VAL A 44 -0.60 -16.31 0.22
CA VAL A 44 -0.17 -15.03 -0.38
C VAL A 44 0.86 -15.29 -1.48
N SER A 45 1.85 -16.15 -1.21
CA SER A 45 2.85 -16.53 -2.21
C SER A 45 2.22 -17.21 -3.44
N ALA A 46 1.24 -18.10 -3.24
CA ALA A 46 0.51 -18.75 -4.33
C ALA A 46 -0.39 -17.73 -5.09
N ALA A 47 -0.98 -16.78 -4.38
CA ALA A 47 -1.77 -15.71 -4.98
C ALA A 47 -0.90 -14.79 -5.87
N ALA A 48 0.31 -14.46 -5.41
CA ALA A 48 1.29 -13.69 -6.21
C ALA A 48 1.69 -14.45 -7.48
N ASP A 49 2.00 -15.75 -7.39
CA ASP A 49 2.30 -16.60 -8.56
C ASP A 49 1.13 -16.62 -9.56
N ALA A 50 -0.11 -16.69 -9.05
CA ALA A 50 -1.29 -16.65 -9.89
C ALA A 50 -1.46 -15.31 -10.61
N LEU A 51 -1.20 -14.16 -9.95
CA LEU A 51 -1.25 -12.84 -10.58
C LEU A 51 -0.19 -12.70 -11.69
N VAL A 52 1.02 -13.19 -11.44
CA VAL A 52 2.08 -13.24 -12.47
C VAL A 52 1.63 -14.07 -13.67
N ALA A 53 1.07 -15.26 -13.43
CA ALA A 53 0.58 -16.14 -14.51
C ALA A 53 -0.59 -15.54 -15.31
N GLU A 54 -1.43 -14.74 -14.68
CA GLU A 54 -2.54 -14.02 -15.32
C GLU A 54 -2.08 -12.80 -16.14
N GLY A 55 -0.81 -12.41 -16.03
CA GLY A 55 -0.22 -11.32 -16.80
C GLY A 55 -0.84 -9.97 -16.49
N VAL A 56 -0.97 -9.62 -15.21
CA VAL A 56 -1.43 -8.30 -14.79
C VAL A 56 -0.34 -7.25 -15.07
N ASP A 57 -0.75 -6.02 -15.35
CA ASP A 57 0.18 -4.92 -15.63
C ASP A 57 0.72 -4.27 -14.36
N ALA A 58 -0.01 -4.39 -13.26
CA ALA A 58 0.35 -3.88 -11.94
C ALA A 58 -0.40 -4.66 -10.86
N VAL A 59 0.12 -4.64 -9.62
CA VAL A 59 -0.57 -5.16 -8.44
C VAL A 59 -0.82 -4.02 -7.47
N PHE A 60 -2.00 -4.03 -6.85
CA PHE A 60 -2.36 -3.15 -5.75
C PHE A 60 -2.67 -3.96 -4.49
N THR A 61 -2.09 -3.54 -3.38
CA THR A 61 -2.36 -4.03 -2.03
C THR A 61 -2.66 -2.85 -1.11
N PRO A 62 -3.78 -2.83 -0.39
CA PRO A 62 -4.04 -1.80 0.63
C PRO A 62 -3.11 -1.97 1.85
N THR A 63 -3.37 -1.21 2.93
CA THR A 63 -2.69 -1.40 4.22
C THR A 63 -3.14 -2.71 4.86
N ASP A 64 -2.51 -3.81 4.47
CA ASP A 64 -2.87 -5.19 4.81
C ASP A 64 -1.70 -5.88 5.51
N ASN A 65 -1.88 -6.22 6.80
CA ASN A 65 -0.81 -6.79 7.61
C ASN A 65 -0.39 -8.20 7.16
N THR A 66 -1.33 -8.99 6.63
CA THR A 66 -1.03 -10.35 6.15
C THR A 66 -0.14 -10.29 4.92
N ILE A 67 -0.47 -9.43 3.95
CA ILE A 67 0.34 -9.26 2.75
C ILE A 67 1.69 -8.62 3.10
N MET A 68 1.70 -7.59 3.96
CA MET A 68 2.93 -6.92 4.39
C MET A 68 3.95 -7.92 4.97
N THR A 69 3.52 -8.83 5.85
CA THR A 69 4.44 -9.83 6.44
C THR A 69 4.96 -10.85 5.43
N ALA A 70 4.31 -11.00 4.29
CA ALA A 70 4.73 -11.88 3.21
C ALA A 70 5.56 -11.15 2.14
N GLU A 71 5.71 -9.82 2.19
CA GLU A 71 6.27 -9.01 1.11
C GLU A 71 7.67 -9.46 0.70
N LEU A 72 8.60 -9.66 1.65
CA LEU A 72 9.95 -10.18 1.37
C LEU A 72 9.97 -11.53 0.61
N ALA A 73 8.87 -12.30 0.67
CA ALA A 73 8.78 -13.58 -0.03
C ALA A 73 8.12 -13.48 -1.42
N ILE A 74 7.52 -12.33 -1.74
CA ILE A 74 6.76 -12.16 -2.99
C ILE A 74 7.28 -11.04 -3.91
N PHE A 75 8.01 -10.04 -3.39
CA PHE A 75 8.43 -8.89 -4.19
C PHE A 75 9.29 -9.29 -5.40
N GLU A 76 10.22 -10.25 -5.24
CA GLU A 76 11.06 -10.72 -6.35
C GLU A 76 10.23 -11.32 -7.49
N LYS A 77 9.12 -12.02 -7.19
CA LYS A 77 8.24 -12.59 -8.21
C LYS A 77 7.64 -11.51 -9.11
N PHE A 78 7.21 -10.40 -8.52
CA PHE A 78 6.67 -9.27 -9.25
C PHE A 78 7.77 -8.50 -9.99
N ALA A 79 8.91 -8.25 -9.34
CA ALA A 79 10.04 -7.56 -9.94
C ALA A 79 10.61 -8.31 -11.16
N ASP A 80 10.77 -9.64 -11.07
CA ASP A 80 11.22 -10.49 -12.18
C ASP A 80 10.24 -10.48 -13.36
N ALA A 81 8.93 -10.48 -13.07
CA ALA A 81 7.88 -10.37 -14.05
C ALA A 81 7.67 -8.95 -14.60
N LYS A 82 8.42 -7.94 -14.10
CA LYS A 82 8.26 -6.51 -14.45
C LYS A 82 6.89 -5.95 -14.08
N ILE A 83 6.29 -6.46 -13.03
CA ILE A 83 4.99 -6.03 -12.51
C ILE A 83 5.23 -5.13 -11.30
N PRO A 84 4.94 -3.82 -11.35
CA PRO A 84 5.06 -2.95 -10.19
C PRO A 84 3.99 -3.27 -9.15
N HIS A 85 4.42 -3.39 -7.88
CA HIS A 85 3.54 -3.60 -6.74
C HIS A 85 3.33 -2.27 -6.00
N TYR A 86 2.14 -1.70 -6.11
CA TYR A 86 1.70 -0.49 -5.43
C TYR A 86 0.99 -0.84 -4.13
N THR A 87 1.33 -0.17 -3.05
CA THR A 87 0.86 -0.55 -1.71
C THR A 87 0.41 0.63 -0.86
N GLY A 88 -0.34 0.35 0.20
CA GLY A 88 -0.95 1.34 1.09
C GLY A 88 -0.08 1.81 2.26
N ALA A 89 1.21 1.41 2.34
CA ALA A 89 2.11 1.84 3.41
C ALA A 89 3.58 1.79 2.98
N ASP A 90 4.42 2.60 3.63
CA ASP A 90 5.86 2.68 3.42
C ASP A 90 6.61 1.39 3.77
N SER A 91 6.16 0.65 4.78
CA SER A 91 6.72 -0.64 5.19
C SER A 91 6.76 -1.68 4.07
N PHE A 92 5.83 -1.66 3.14
CA PHE A 92 5.88 -2.54 1.97
C PHE A 92 7.08 -2.22 1.06
N ALA A 93 7.35 -0.93 0.81
CA ALA A 93 8.50 -0.53 0.00
C ALA A 93 9.82 -0.87 0.68
N LEU A 94 9.91 -0.77 2.01
CA LEU A 94 11.06 -1.24 2.79
C LEU A 94 11.28 -2.76 2.64
N ASN A 95 10.21 -3.52 2.46
CA ASN A 95 10.26 -4.97 2.25
C ASN A 95 10.23 -5.39 0.77
N GLY A 96 10.51 -4.47 -0.16
CA GLY A 96 10.76 -4.79 -1.56
C GLY A 96 9.63 -4.45 -2.54
N ALA A 97 8.43 -4.04 -2.09
CA ALA A 97 7.41 -3.54 -3.00
C ALA A 97 7.91 -2.30 -3.78
N PHE A 98 7.39 -2.08 -4.98
CA PHE A 98 7.81 -0.95 -5.81
C PHE A 98 7.54 0.40 -5.14
N LEU A 99 6.34 0.59 -4.61
CA LEU A 99 5.90 1.86 -4.06
C LEU A 99 4.90 1.65 -2.92
N GLY A 100 5.11 2.38 -1.83
CA GLY A 100 4.15 2.56 -0.75
C GLY A 100 3.61 3.99 -0.72
N TYR A 101 2.29 4.15 -0.75
CA TYR A 101 1.61 5.42 -0.50
C TYR A 101 0.92 5.34 0.85
N GLY A 102 1.44 6.06 1.83
CA GLY A 102 1.00 5.92 3.21
C GLY A 102 0.80 7.26 3.92
N VAL A 103 0.22 7.16 5.11
CA VAL A 103 0.01 8.30 6.00
C VAL A 103 1.33 8.70 6.65
N ASN A 104 1.56 10.00 6.83
CA ASN A 104 2.63 10.48 7.69
C ASN A 104 2.31 10.16 9.17
N TYR A 105 2.90 9.09 9.70
CA TYR A 105 2.65 8.65 11.07
C TYR A 105 3.11 9.66 12.14
N THR A 106 4.09 10.52 11.85
CA THR A 106 4.49 11.61 12.76
C THR A 106 3.37 12.65 12.87
N GLU A 107 2.78 13.04 11.75
CA GLU A 107 1.64 13.96 11.73
C GLU A 107 0.41 13.34 12.38
N LEU A 108 0.14 12.07 12.10
CA LEU A 108 -0.95 11.32 12.73
C LEU A 108 -0.79 11.30 14.25
N GLY A 109 0.43 11.02 14.75
CA GLY A 109 0.75 11.05 16.18
C GLY A 109 0.54 12.42 16.79
N THR A 110 1.00 13.49 16.11
CA THR A 110 0.82 14.87 16.57
C THR A 110 -0.66 15.25 16.62
N ALA A 111 -1.41 15.00 15.55
CA ALA A 111 -2.84 15.28 15.50
C ALA A 111 -3.63 14.51 16.58
N THR A 112 -3.24 13.27 16.84
CA THR A 112 -3.84 12.45 17.90
C THR A 112 -3.55 13.03 19.30
N ALA A 113 -2.30 13.47 19.53
CA ALA A 113 -1.92 14.10 20.80
C ALA A 113 -2.65 15.43 21.04
N ASP A 114 -2.80 16.25 19.99
CA ASP A 114 -3.57 17.50 20.05
C ASP A 114 -5.04 17.25 20.40
N MET A 115 -5.68 16.26 19.77
CA MET A 115 -7.06 15.90 20.07
C MET A 115 -7.21 15.38 21.53
N ALA A 116 -6.24 14.60 21.99
CA ALA A 116 -6.22 14.12 23.39
C ALA A 116 -6.06 15.30 24.37
N ALA A 117 -5.18 16.26 24.08
CA ALA A 117 -5.00 17.45 24.88
C ALA A 117 -6.26 18.33 24.92
N ASP A 118 -6.95 18.50 23.81
CA ASP A 118 -8.21 19.24 23.73
C ASP A 118 -9.27 18.64 24.66
N ILE A 119 -9.37 17.30 24.70
CA ILE A 119 -10.32 16.61 25.57
C ILE A 119 -9.87 16.66 27.04
N LEU A 120 -8.63 16.29 27.33
CA LEU A 120 -8.16 16.06 28.71
C LEU A 120 -7.80 17.35 29.45
N VAL A 121 -7.30 18.37 28.72
CA VAL A 121 -6.80 19.63 29.29
C VAL A 121 -7.78 20.77 29.04
N ASN A 122 -8.32 20.89 27.85
CA ASN A 122 -9.18 22.01 27.47
C ASN A 122 -10.67 21.73 27.69
N GLY A 123 -11.04 20.50 28.07
CA GLY A 123 -12.41 20.13 28.44
C GLY A 123 -13.35 19.95 27.26
N ALA A 124 -12.83 19.67 26.06
CA ALA A 124 -13.67 19.33 24.93
C ALA A 124 -14.47 18.05 25.19
N ASP A 125 -15.73 18.03 24.77
CA ASP A 125 -16.57 16.83 24.90
C ASP A 125 -16.18 15.78 23.86
N PRO A 126 -15.73 14.57 24.27
CA PRO A 126 -15.39 13.50 23.33
C PRO A 126 -16.54 13.12 22.40
N ALA A 127 -17.79 13.18 22.89
CA ALA A 127 -18.96 12.84 22.08
C ALA A 127 -19.26 13.88 20.98
N ALA A 128 -18.79 15.12 21.17
CA ALA A 128 -18.92 16.19 20.18
C ALA A 128 -17.63 16.39 19.33
N THR A 129 -16.55 15.69 19.64
CA THR A 129 -15.30 15.77 18.89
C THR A 129 -15.39 14.90 17.65
N ALA A 130 -15.33 15.52 16.47
CA ALA A 130 -15.37 14.80 15.21
C ALA A 130 -14.13 13.95 14.97
N VAL A 131 -14.30 12.81 14.30
CA VAL A 131 -13.18 12.02 13.76
C VAL A 131 -12.43 12.86 12.74
N ARG A 132 -11.09 12.85 12.80
CA ARG A 132 -10.22 13.49 11.82
C ARG A 132 -9.60 12.45 10.89
N THR A 133 -9.47 12.79 9.63
CA THR A 133 -8.68 12.06 8.64
C THR A 133 -7.51 12.93 8.23
N LEU A 134 -6.38 12.34 7.87
CA LEU A 134 -5.24 13.03 7.28
C LEU A 134 -5.28 12.80 5.77
N ASP A 135 -5.18 13.89 5.03
CA ASP A 135 -5.17 13.87 3.55
C ASP A 135 -3.72 13.85 3.01
N SER A 136 -2.72 14.04 3.88
CA SER A 136 -1.32 14.00 3.50
C SER A 136 -0.82 12.57 3.38
N GLY A 137 -0.20 12.25 2.23
CA GLY A 137 0.44 10.96 1.98
C GLY A 137 1.91 11.13 1.62
N ILE A 138 2.74 10.22 2.14
CA ILE A 138 4.14 10.08 1.73
C ILE A 138 4.18 8.99 0.67
N VAL A 139 4.86 9.27 -0.44
CA VAL A 139 5.27 8.24 -1.40
C VAL A 139 6.64 7.73 -0.99
N THR A 140 6.76 6.44 -0.74
CA THR A 140 8.03 5.76 -0.51
C THR A 140 8.29 4.81 -1.67
N VAL A 141 9.39 5.02 -2.41
CA VAL A 141 9.77 4.20 -3.57
C VAL A 141 10.97 3.35 -3.22
N ASN A 142 10.89 2.05 -3.51
CA ASN A 142 12.04 1.18 -3.49
C ASN A 142 12.81 1.32 -4.81
N THR A 143 14.00 1.93 -4.76
CA THR A 143 14.80 2.25 -5.94
C THR A 143 15.36 1.01 -6.64
N GLU A 144 15.61 -0.07 -5.91
CA GLU A 144 16.06 -1.34 -6.48
C GLU A 144 14.94 -1.99 -7.29
N THR A 145 13.74 -2.02 -6.73
CA THR A 145 12.56 -2.55 -7.41
C THR A 145 12.13 -1.64 -8.57
N ALA A 146 12.21 -0.30 -8.42
CA ALA A 146 11.99 0.64 -9.51
C ALA A 146 12.89 0.34 -10.72
N ALA A 147 14.18 0.16 -10.46
CA ALA A 147 15.15 -0.23 -11.50
C ALA A 147 14.82 -1.61 -12.10
N ALA A 148 14.43 -2.58 -11.28
CA ALA A 148 14.07 -3.92 -11.73
C ALA A 148 12.83 -3.91 -12.64
N VAL A 149 11.76 -3.19 -12.28
CA VAL A 149 10.54 -3.09 -13.10
C VAL A 149 10.69 -2.13 -14.28
N GLY A 150 11.71 -1.26 -14.25
CA GLY A 150 12.02 -0.31 -15.33
C GLY A 150 11.13 0.94 -15.31
N ILE A 151 10.70 1.38 -14.15
CA ILE A 151 9.90 2.60 -13.97
C ILE A 151 10.79 3.71 -13.39
N ASP A 152 10.72 4.90 -14.00
CA ASP A 152 11.34 6.12 -13.49
C ASP A 152 10.47 6.68 -12.35
N ASP A 153 10.99 6.65 -11.13
CA ASP A 153 10.30 7.11 -9.94
C ASP A 153 10.13 8.64 -9.87
N SER A 154 10.89 9.37 -10.67
CA SER A 154 10.78 10.84 -10.74
C SER A 154 9.39 11.34 -11.12
N VAL A 155 8.58 10.49 -11.77
CA VAL A 155 7.20 10.80 -12.15
C VAL A 155 6.29 11.05 -10.94
N PHE A 156 6.66 10.55 -9.76
CA PHE A 156 5.87 10.71 -8.54
C PHE A 156 6.19 12.01 -7.76
N LYS A 157 7.27 12.73 -8.10
CA LYS A 157 7.70 13.95 -7.38
C LYS A 157 6.64 15.05 -7.36
N ASP A 158 5.86 15.14 -8.43
CA ASP A 158 4.80 16.14 -8.55
C ASP A 158 3.42 15.63 -8.07
N MET A 159 3.36 14.35 -7.61
CA MET A 159 2.10 13.68 -7.22
C MET A 159 1.95 13.52 -5.70
N CYS A 160 2.94 13.90 -4.92
CA CYS A 160 2.95 13.74 -3.47
C CYS A 160 3.60 14.94 -2.79
N GLU A 161 3.36 15.11 -1.49
CA GLU A 161 4.00 16.16 -0.68
C GLU A 161 5.45 15.80 -0.35
N GLU A 162 5.74 14.51 -0.15
CA GLU A 162 7.06 13.99 0.17
C GLU A 162 7.31 12.70 -0.59
N LEU A 163 8.44 12.63 -1.31
CA LEU A 163 8.96 11.41 -1.92
C LEU A 163 10.16 10.92 -1.12
N LYS A 164 10.08 9.70 -0.61
CA LYS A 164 11.18 8.99 0.05
C LYS A 164 11.70 7.89 -0.85
N GLU A 165 13.01 7.74 -0.89
CA GLU A 165 13.71 6.66 -1.59
C GLU A 165 14.29 5.69 -0.57
N VAL A 166 14.06 4.40 -0.77
CA VAL A 166 14.56 3.32 0.08
C VAL A 166 15.15 2.19 -0.75
N THR A 167 15.87 1.29 -0.11
CA THR A 167 16.32 0.00 -0.65
C THR A 167 15.66 -1.13 0.13
N THR A 168 15.67 -2.33 -0.43
CA THR A 168 15.08 -3.50 0.22
C THR A 168 15.85 -3.88 1.48
N ALA A 169 15.15 -4.06 2.59
CA ALA A 169 15.74 -4.53 3.84
C ALA A 169 16.21 -6.00 3.73
N GLU A 170 17.29 -6.36 4.44
CA GLU A 170 17.78 -7.74 4.49
C GLU A 170 16.87 -8.65 5.33
N GLU A 171 16.18 -8.07 6.31
CA GLU A 171 15.20 -8.74 7.18
C GLU A 171 13.93 -7.90 7.19
N PHE A 172 12.81 -8.52 7.56
CA PHE A 172 11.51 -7.84 7.63
C PHE A 172 11.54 -6.63 8.57
N GLU A 173 11.11 -5.46 8.08
CA GLU A 173 10.97 -4.20 8.80
C GLU A 173 9.51 -3.66 8.78
#